data_3fc46073b97565694fc081f7749a319d
#
_entry.id   3fc46073b97565694fc081f7749a319d
#
_cell.length_a   1.000
_cell.length_b   1.000
_cell.length_c   1.000
_cell.angle_alpha   90.00
_cell.angle_beta   90.00
_cell.angle_gamma   90.00
#
_symmetry.space_group_name_H-M   'P 1'
#
loop_
_entity.id
_entity.type
_entity.pdbx_description
1 polymer ?
#
loop_
_entity_poly.entity_id
_entity_poly.type
_entity_poly.pdbx_seq_one_letter_code
_entity_poly.pdbx_strand_id
1 'polypeptide(L)'
;PPRSPSGNPRDGSAAPPPSVPGGKVVHNPKRGTLFDIPPDWEALGSGTAVGFEDEKAGDGSPVVTMSAPGRYKSEWCAYDDDKDGTADKWSLATAGTKGGQGAKSTAEAAYNEAGSWVWAGYAQTEPKGTVKITTAVPYTTKSGLSGHVATATALGTKHENKCDTDGKSVAFSFKNAKGDFVSWVVYANTGIKDEVPNETIQKILGTVRLAGTTP
;
A
#
# COMPACT_ATOMS: atom_id res chain seq x y z
N PRO A 1 20.03 31.27 6.09
CA PRO A 1 19.50 31.22 4.75
C PRO A 1 18.95 29.82 4.47
N PRO A 2 17.70 29.69 3.98
CA PRO A 2 17.13 28.39 3.69
C PRO A 2 17.83 27.79 2.46
N ARG A 3 18.20 26.51 2.56
CA ARG A 3 18.77 25.78 1.44
C ARG A 3 17.64 25.44 0.45
N SER A 4 17.82 25.85 -0.79
CA SER A 4 16.95 25.48 -1.91
C SER A 4 16.98 23.97 -2.15
N PRO A 5 15.86 23.31 -2.49
CA PRO A 5 15.87 21.92 -2.87
C PRO A 5 16.60 21.75 -4.20
N SER A 6 17.65 20.93 -4.21
CA SER A 6 18.38 20.57 -5.43
C SER A 6 17.59 19.48 -6.18
N GLY A 7 16.65 19.91 -7.01
CA GLY A 7 16.02 19.09 -8.04
C GLY A 7 16.88 19.16 -9.31
N ASN A 8 17.09 18.04 -9.97
CA ASN A 8 17.79 17.99 -11.26
C ASN A 8 16.93 18.69 -12.32
N PRO A 9 17.40 19.79 -12.98
CA PRO A 9 16.61 20.55 -13.93
C PRO A 9 16.21 19.81 -15.21
N ARG A 10 16.63 18.56 -15.36
CA ARG A 10 16.35 17.74 -16.55
C ARG A 10 15.13 16.82 -16.40
N ASP A 11 14.64 16.63 -15.19
CA ASP A 11 13.36 15.96 -14.98
C ASP A 11 12.27 17.02 -14.93
N GLY A 12 11.59 17.26 -16.02
CA GLY A 12 10.55 18.28 -16.17
C GLY A 12 9.30 18.11 -15.29
N SER A 13 9.46 17.53 -14.10
CA SER A 13 8.44 17.44 -13.07
C SER A 13 9.12 17.46 -11.70
N ALA A 14 9.37 18.67 -11.17
CA ALA A 14 9.62 18.79 -9.74
C ALA A 14 8.37 18.26 -9.03
N ALA A 15 8.49 17.14 -8.33
CA ALA A 15 7.41 16.65 -7.48
C ALA A 15 7.01 17.76 -6.50
N PRO A 16 5.72 18.06 -6.33
CA PRO A 16 5.30 19.03 -5.34
C PRO A 16 5.82 18.64 -3.96
N PRO A 17 6.12 19.62 -3.08
CA PRO A 17 6.60 19.29 -1.75
C PRO A 17 5.58 18.43 -1.01
N PRO A 18 6.05 17.50 -0.12
CA PRO A 18 5.14 16.67 0.65
C PRO A 18 4.28 17.52 1.58
N SER A 19 3.01 17.16 1.72
CA SER A 19 2.08 17.79 2.66
C SER A 19 2.24 17.29 4.10
N VAL A 20 2.99 16.21 4.29
CA VAL A 20 3.38 15.69 5.61
C VAL A 20 4.71 16.33 6.00
N PRO A 21 4.81 17.04 7.14
CA PRO A 21 6.05 17.68 7.56
C PRO A 21 7.22 16.70 7.63
N GLY A 22 8.32 17.04 6.93
CA GLY A 22 9.51 16.19 6.84
C GLY A 22 9.33 14.91 6.03
N GLY A 23 8.17 14.69 5.46
CA GLY A 23 7.83 13.49 4.70
C GLY A 23 8.47 13.45 3.31
N LYS A 24 8.13 12.41 2.58
CA LYS A 24 8.60 12.13 1.22
C LYS A 24 7.42 11.91 0.30
N VAL A 25 7.56 12.34 -0.95
CA VAL A 25 6.58 12.06 -2.01
C VAL A 25 6.92 10.75 -2.69
N VAL A 26 5.94 9.87 -2.80
CA VAL A 26 6.01 8.64 -3.59
C VAL A 26 5.30 8.90 -4.91
N HIS A 27 6.02 8.77 -6.01
CA HIS A 27 5.50 9.00 -7.37
C HIS A 27 5.44 7.68 -8.14
N ASN A 28 4.26 7.39 -8.70
CA ASN A 28 4.07 6.26 -9.61
C ASN A 28 3.74 6.80 -11.01
N PRO A 29 4.74 6.97 -11.90
CA PRO A 29 4.50 7.50 -13.25
C PRO A 29 3.57 6.62 -14.08
N LYS A 30 3.65 5.30 -13.92
CA LYS A 30 2.81 4.35 -14.64
C LYS A 30 1.32 4.54 -14.34
N ARG A 31 1.00 4.97 -13.13
CA ARG A 31 -0.39 5.18 -12.68
C ARG A 31 -0.78 6.66 -12.66
N GLY A 32 0.18 7.56 -12.82
CA GLY A 32 -0.05 8.99 -12.75
C GLY A 32 -0.45 9.47 -11.36
N THR A 33 0.12 8.89 -10.31
CA THR A 33 -0.29 9.12 -8.92
C THR A 33 0.87 9.55 -8.03
N LEU A 34 0.53 10.32 -7.00
CA LEU A 34 1.40 10.73 -5.91
C LEU A 34 0.74 10.41 -4.58
N PHE A 35 1.52 10.07 -3.58
CA PHE A 35 1.12 10.12 -2.18
C PHE A 35 2.32 10.41 -1.30
N ASP A 36 2.08 10.87 -0.07
CA ASP A 36 3.14 11.24 0.84
C ASP A 36 3.26 10.22 1.96
N ILE A 37 4.49 9.96 2.37
CA ILE A 37 4.81 9.07 3.48
C ILE A 37 5.56 9.86 4.56
N PRO A 38 5.43 9.46 5.84
CA PRO A 38 6.20 10.05 6.94
C PRO A 38 7.71 9.92 6.73
N PRO A 39 8.53 10.74 7.41
CA PRO A 39 9.97 10.75 7.22
C PRO A 39 10.68 9.44 7.61
N ASP A 40 10.08 8.64 8.49
CA ASP A 40 10.59 7.34 8.91
C ASP A 40 10.16 6.17 8.00
N TRP A 41 9.37 6.44 6.98
CA TRP A 41 9.07 5.51 5.91
C TRP A 41 10.08 5.64 4.78
N GLU A 42 10.24 4.59 3.99
CA GLU A 42 11.16 4.50 2.86
C GLU A 42 10.41 4.44 1.54
N ALA A 43 10.80 5.29 0.59
CA ALA A 43 10.32 5.19 -0.79
C ALA A 43 11.25 4.25 -1.57
N LEU A 44 10.72 3.14 -2.09
CA LEU A 44 11.51 2.10 -2.75
C LEU A 44 11.77 2.36 -4.24
N GLY A 45 11.26 3.47 -4.78
CA GLY A 45 11.43 3.85 -6.18
C GLY A 45 10.31 3.38 -7.10
N SER A 46 10.09 4.14 -8.16
CA SER A 46 8.97 3.95 -9.08
C SER A 46 9.05 2.66 -9.90
N GLY A 47 10.25 2.12 -10.10
CA GLY A 47 10.48 0.85 -10.80
C GLY A 47 10.34 -0.39 -9.93
N THR A 48 10.11 -0.23 -8.62
CA THR A 48 9.97 -1.36 -7.69
C THR A 48 8.54 -1.84 -7.67
N ALA A 49 8.36 -3.15 -7.78
CA ALA A 49 7.09 -3.82 -7.56
C ALA A 49 7.19 -4.70 -6.31
N VAL A 50 6.10 -4.76 -5.56
CA VAL A 50 5.96 -5.62 -4.38
C VAL A 50 4.61 -6.32 -4.42
N GLY A 51 4.51 -7.47 -3.78
CA GLY A 51 3.29 -8.24 -3.76
C GLY A 51 3.43 -9.48 -2.89
N PHE A 52 2.45 -10.36 -3.01
CA PHE A 52 2.45 -11.65 -2.36
C PHE A 52 2.33 -12.76 -3.39
N GLU A 53 3.07 -13.83 -3.17
CA GLU A 53 3.04 -15.02 -4.01
C GLU A 53 1.86 -15.92 -3.65
N ASP A 54 1.44 -16.74 -4.60
CA ASP A 54 0.46 -17.79 -4.39
C ASP A 54 1.11 -18.95 -3.63
N GLU A 55 0.82 -19.07 -2.35
CA GLU A 55 1.38 -20.13 -1.49
C GLU A 55 0.95 -21.51 -1.95
N LYS A 56 -0.27 -21.65 -2.48
CA LYS A 56 -0.79 -22.93 -2.97
C LYS A 56 -0.11 -23.36 -4.27
N ALA A 57 0.17 -22.44 -5.18
CA ALA A 57 0.87 -22.75 -6.41
C ALA A 57 2.34 -23.09 -6.16
N GLY A 58 2.99 -22.40 -5.21
CA GLY A 58 4.37 -22.67 -4.80
C GLY A 58 5.42 -22.44 -5.90
N ASP A 59 5.06 -21.68 -6.95
CA ASP A 59 5.89 -21.44 -8.13
C ASP A 59 6.38 -19.99 -8.24
N GLY A 60 6.16 -19.18 -7.19
CA GLY A 60 6.52 -17.77 -7.15
C GLY A 60 5.57 -16.86 -7.93
N SER A 61 4.47 -17.38 -8.48
CA SER A 61 3.48 -16.55 -9.17
C SER A 61 2.77 -15.61 -8.21
N PRO A 62 2.63 -14.32 -8.55
CA PRO A 62 1.97 -13.36 -7.67
C PRO A 62 0.46 -13.49 -7.70
N VAL A 63 -0.19 -13.33 -6.55
CA VAL A 63 -1.66 -13.16 -6.44
C VAL A 63 -2.05 -11.70 -6.40
N VAL A 64 -1.22 -10.84 -5.85
CA VAL A 64 -1.38 -9.38 -5.83
C VAL A 64 -0.04 -8.70 -6.02
N THR A 65 -0.04 -7.58 -6.75
CA THR A 65 1.15 -6.74 -6.94
C THR A 65 0.78 -5.26 -6.97
N MET A 66 1.68 -4.43 -6.49
CA MET A 66 1.62 -2.97 -6.64
C MET A 66 3.00 -2.43 -6.94
N SER A 67 3.10 -1.20 -7.39
CA SER A 67 4.36 -0.56 -7.75
C SER A 67 4.56 0.77 -7.05
N ALA A 68 5.78 1.29 -7.13
CA ALA A 68 6.22 2.51 -6.47
C ALA A 68 5.84 2.53 -4.98
N PRO A 69 6.31 1.56 -4.18
CA PRO A 69 5.85 1.44 -2.81
C PRO A 69 6.60 2.38 -1.86
N GLY A 70 5.87 2.79 -0.82
CA GLY A 70 6.44 3.33 0.42
C GLY A 70 6.34 2.26 1.51
N ARG A 71 7.40 2.07 2.28
CA ARG A 71 7.52 0.98 3.25
C ARG A 71 7.99 1.48 4.60
N TYR A 72 7.41 0.94 5.64
CA TYR A 72 7.80 1.21 7.02
C TYR A 72 8.45 -0.01 7.64
N LYS A 73 9.64 0.20 8.22
CA LYS A 73 10.47 -0.86 8.82
C LYS A 73 10.57 -2.08 7.90
N SER A 74 11.29 -1.92 6.79
CA SER A 74 11.48 -2.96 5.76
C SER A 74 12.01 -4.29 6.32
N GLU A 75 12.76 -4.23 7.40
CA GLU A 75 13.35 -5.39 8.08
C GLU A 75 12.80 -5.54 9.51
N TRP A 76 11.51 -5.28 9.69
CA TRP A 76 10.86 -5.42 10.98
C TRP A 76 11.08 -6.79 11.60
N CYS A 77 10.97 -7.84 10.80
CA CYS A 77 11.21 -9.22 11.21
C CYS A 77 11.90 -9.98 10.09
N ALA A 78 12.83 -10.86 10.46
CA ALA A 78 13.52 -11.74 9.53
C ALA A 78 13.44 -13.18 10.01
N TYR A 79 13.11 -14.09 9.11
CA TYR A 79 12.97 -15.53 9.37
C TYR A 79 13.27 -16.33 8.10
N ASP A 80 14.05 -17.39 8.23
CA ASP A 80 14.35 -18.33 7.15
C ASP A 80 13.24 -19.41 7.14
N ASP A 81 12.19 -19.15 6.35
CA ASP A 81 10.98 -19.97 6.33
C ASP A 81 11.20 -21.29 5.58
N ASP A 82 11.93 -21.25 4.49
CA ASP A 82 12.21 -22.40 3.64
C ASP A 82 13.51 -23.13 4.00
N LYS A 83 14.25 -22.63 5.00
CA LYS A 83 15.50 -23.20 5.52
C LYS A 83 16.60 -23.30 4.46
N ASP A 84 16.63 -22.37 3.52
CA ASP A 84 17.66 -22.27 2.49
C ASP A 84 18.96 -21.61 2.98
N GLY A 85 18.96 -21.09 4.20
CA GLY A 85 20.06 -20.36 4.82
C GLY A 85 20.00 -18.84 4.59
N THR A 86 18.93 -18.35 3.94
CA THR A 86 18.69 -16.94 3.70
C THR A 86 17.42 -16.52 4.41
N ALA A 87 17.49 -15.53 5.29
CA ALA A 87 16.29 -15.05 5.97
C ALA A 87 15.46 -14.13 5.07
N ASP A 88 14.18 -14.47 4.93
CA ASP A 88 13.20 -13.57 4.36
C ASP A 88 12.93 -12.40 5.31
N LYS A 89 12.70 -11.23 4.74
CA LYS A 89 12.48 -10.00 5.51
C LYS A 89 11.05 -9.53 5.36
N TRP A 90 10.43 -9.25 6.48
CA TRP A 90 9.04 -8.81 6.58
C TRP A 90 8.99 -7.36 7.01
N SER A 91 8.29 -6.53 6.25
CA SER A 91 8.04 -5.14 6.64
C SER A 91 6.86 -5.05 7.61
N LEU A 92 6.82 -3.96 8.36
CA LEU A 92 5.70 -3.68 9.26
C LEU A 92 4.47 -3.17 8.50
N ALA A 93 4.68 -2.37 7.47
CA ALA A 93 3.63 -1.85 6.59
C ALA A 93 4.20 -1.46 5.22
N THR A 94 3.39 -1.58 4.19
CA THR A 94 3.74 -1.16 2.83
C THR A 94 2.51 -0.56 2.14
N ALA A 95 2.70 0.57 1.48
CA ALA A 95 1.67 1.25 0.69
C ALA A 95 2.16 1.43 -0.75
N GLY A 96 1.26 1.37 -1.70
CA GLY A 96 1.58 1.58 -3.12
C GLY A 96 0.34 1.70 -3.96
N THR A 97 0.51 1.76 -5.27
CA THR A 97 -0.60 1.89 -6.22
C THR A 97 -0.55 0.81 -7.28
N LYS A 98 -1.73 0.46 -7.76
CA LYS A 98 -1.90 -0.57 -8.78
C LYS A 98 -3.07 -0.22 -9.71
N GLY A 99 -3.11 -0.83 -10.88
CA GLY A 99 -4.26 -0.72 -11.77
C GLY A 99 -5.43 -1.58 -11.29
N GLY A 100 -6.64 -1.10 -11.51
CA GLY A 100 -7.88 -1.81 -11.18
C GLY A 100 -8.49 -2.52 -12.37
N GLN A 101 -7.76 -3.39 -13.05
CA GLN A 101 -8.26 -4.10 -14.23
C GLN A 101 -9.50 -4.95 -13.88
N GLY A 102 -10.52 -4.85 -14.72
CA GLY A 102 -11.76 -5.62 -14.58
C GLY A 102 -12.75 -5.08 -13.55
N ALA A 103 -12.41 -4.01 -12.84
CA ALA A 103 -13.34 -3.35 -11.93
C ALA A 103 -14.48 -2.67 -12.69
N LYS A 104 -15.70 -2.75 -12.14
CA LYS A 104 -16.89 -2.11 -12.71
C LYS A 104 -17.18 -0.76 -12.07
N SER A 105 -16.69 -0.54 -10.88
CA SER A 105 -16.84 0.70 -10.12
C SER A 105 -15.67 0.89 -9.15
N THR A 106 -15.48 2.11 -8.67
CA THR A 106 -14.49 2.38 -7.64
C THR A 106 -14.87 1.75 -6.30
N ALA A 107 -16.16 1.61 -6.00
CA ALA A 107 -16.63 0.92 -4.80
C ALA A 107 -16.29 -0.57 -4.82
N GLU A 108 -16.56 -1.25 -5.93
CA GLU A 108 -16.19 -2.67 -6.11
C GLU A 108 -14.67 -2.87 -6.06
N ALA A 109 -13.91 -2.00 -6.72
CA ALA A 109 -12.46 -2.06 -6.71
C ALA A 109 -11.89 -1.91 -5.30
N ALA A 110 -12.34 -0.94 -4.52
CA ALA A 110 -11.90 -0.73 -3.15
C ALA A 110 -12.20 -1.93 -2.26
N TYR A 111 -13.41 -2.45 -2.33
CA TYR A 111 -13.81 -3.64 -1.56
C TYR A 111 -12.93 -4.85 -1.90
N ASN A 112 -12.78 -5.16 -3.18
CA ASN A 112 -12.01 -6.30 -3.63
C ASN A 112 -10.51 -6.16 -3.30
N GLU A 113 -9.93 -4.98 -3.49
CA GLU A 113 -8.52 -4.77 -3.20
C GLU A 113 -8.22 -4.85 -1.70
N ALA A 114 -9.05 -4.26 -0.84
CA ALA A 114 -8.87 -4.37 0.60
C ALA A 114 -8.85 -5.85 1.04
N GLY A 115 -9.82 -6.63 0.57
CA GLY A 115 -9.91 -8.05 0.88
C GLY A 115 -8.76 -8.88 0.30
N SER A 116 -8.40 -8.65 -0.95
CA SER A 116 -7.36 -9.42 -1.64
C SER A 116 -5.99 -9.23 -1.01
N TRP A 117 -5.65 -8.01 -0.62
CA TRP A 117 -4.34 -7.75 -0.01
C TRP A 117 -4.19 -8.32 1.39
N VAL A 118 -5.22 -8.22 2.23
CA VAL A 118 -5.15 -8.83 3.55
C VAL A 118 -5.20 -10.35 3.49
N TRP A 119 -5.98 -10.89 2.55
CA TRP A 119 -5.99 -12.33 2.31
C TRP A 119 -4.62 -12.83 1.84
N ALA A 120 -4.04 -12.18 0.84
CA ALA A 120 -2.77 -12.60 0.25
C ALA A 120 -1.62 -12.54 1.25
N GLY A 121 -1.58 -11.53 2.11
CA GLY A 121 -0.51 -11.33 3.07
C GLY A 121 -0.65 -12.12 4.37
N TYR A 122 -1.89 -12.49 4.75
CA TYR A 122 -2.12 -12.98 6.12
C TYR A 122 -3.07 -14.17 6.24
N ALA A 123 -3.80 -14.53 5.20
CA ALA A 123 -4.90 -15.48 5.33
C ALA A 123 -5.07 -16.47 4.18
N GLN A 124 -4.03 -16.72 3.38
CA GLN A 124 -4.14 -17.63 2.24
C GLN A 124 -4.47 -19.07 2.67
N THR A 125 -4.01 -19.50 3.84
CA THR A 125 -4.24 -20.83 4.39
C THR A 125 -5.32 -20.85 5.48
N GLU A 126 -5.96 -19.73 5.73
CA GLU A 126 -6.98 -19.60 6.78
C GLU A 126 -8.37 -20.00 6.28
N PRO A 127 -9.29 -20.37 7.20
CA PRO A 127 -10.67 -20.69 6.83
C PRO A 127 -11.39 -19.52 6.17
N LYS A 128 -12.37 -19.82 5.33
CA LYS A 128 -13.32 -18.81 4.84
C LYS A 128 -13.94 -18.05 6.01
N GLY A 129 -14.05 -16.72 5.87
CA GLY A 129 -14.62 -15.86 6.90
C GLY A 129 -13.58 -15.28 7.86
N THR A 130 -12.30 -15.69 7.79
CA THR A 130 -11.21 -15.02 8.53
C THR A 130 -11.03 -13.59 8.06
N VAL A 131 -11.09 -13.35 6.74
CA VAL A 131 -11.05 -11.99 6.17
C VAL A 131 -12.40 -11.32 6.34
N LYS A 132 -12.40 -10.15 6.98
CA LYS A 132 -13.55 -9.27 7.14
C LYS A 132 -13.30 -7.99 6.36
N ILE A 133 -14.25 -7.61 5.51
CA ILE A 133 -14.14 -6.43 4.64
C ILE A 133 -15.30 -5.50 4.95
N THR A 134 -15.00 -4.21 5.15
CA THR A 134 -16.05 -3.20 5.33
C THR A 134 -16.68 -2.83 3.99
N THR A 135 -17.92 -2.40 4.02
CA THR A 135 -18.58 -1.81 2.86
C THR A 135 -17.76 -0.61 2.37
N ALA A 136 -17.52 -0.54 1.06
CA ALA A 136 -16.84 0.60 0.47
C ALA A 136 -17.72 1.86 0.61
N VAL A 137 -17.10 2.95 1.05
CA VAL A 137 -17.76 4.24 1.25
C VAL A 137 -17.10 5.32 0.41
N PRO A 138 -17.84 6.37 -0.01
CA PRO A 138 -17.24 7.50 -0.71
C PRO A 138 -16.18 8.16 0.13
N TYR A 139 -15.09 8.56 -0.53
CA TYR A 139 -13.99 9.27 0.11
C TYR A 139 -13.37 10.28 -0.86
N THR A 140 -13.01 11.45 -0.34
CA THR A 140 -12.32 12.49 -1.10
C THR A 140 -11.05 12.89 -0.37
N THR A 141 -9.92 12.86 -1.06
CA THR A 141 -8.62 13.23 -0.49
C THR A 141 -8.50 14.75 -0.34
N LYS A 142 -7.43 15.21 0.31
CA LYS A 142 -7.18 16.66 0.52
C LYS A 142 -7.06 17.42 -0.79
N SER A 143 -6.57 16.79 -1.87
CA SER A 143 -6.47 17.41 -3.19
C SER A 143 -7.79 17.45 -3.96
N GLY A 144 -8.86 16.86 -3.43
CA GLY A 144 -10.15 16.77 -4.08
C GLY A 144 -10.33 15.52 -4.96
N LEU A 145 -9.41 14.55 -4.90
CA LEU A 145 -9.55 13.29 -5.63
C LEU A 145 -10.62 12.44 -4.94
N SER A 146 -11.69 12.15 -5.66
CA SER A 146 -12.84 11.38 -5.16
C SER A 146 -12.81 9.94 -5.64
N GLY A 147 -13.26 9.04 -4.79
CA GLY A 147 -13.39 7.63 -5.06
C GLY A 147 -14.08 6.92 -3.90
N HIS A 148 -13.73 5.67 -3.66
CA HIS A 148 -14.25 4.86 -2.56
C HIS A 148 -13.11 4.25 -1.76
N VAL A 149 -13.33 4.11 -0.46
CA VAL A 149 -12.40 3.47 0.47
C VAL A 149 -13.08 2.28 1.16
N ALA A 150 -12.33 1.20 1.29
CA ALA A 150 -12.70 0.04 2.10
C ALA A 150 -11.53 -0.40 2.96
N THR A 151 -11.84 -1.07 4.05
CA THR A 151 -10.86 -1.66 4.95
C THR A 151 -11.11 -3.14 5.10
N ALA A 152 -10.06 -3.90 5.40
CA ALA A 152 -10.19 -5.32 5.69
C ALA A 152 -9.23 -5.73 6.80
N THR A 153 -9.60 -6.79 7.50
CA THR A 153 -8.77 -7.42 8.54
C THR A 153 -8.74 -8.92 8.37
N ALA A 154 -7.64 -9.53 8.78
CA ALA A 154 -7.51 -10.96 9.02
C ALA A 154 -7.02 -11.14 10.46
N LEU A 155 -7.93 -11.48 11.35
CA LEU A 155 -7.68 -11.62 12.79
C LEU A 155 -7.77 -13.09 13.21
N GLY A 156 -7.02 -13.45 14.24
CA GLY A 156 -7.01 -14.80 14.76
C GLY A 156 -6.35 -15.81 13.82
N THR A 157 -5.40 -15.34 13.01
CA THR A 157 -4.66 -16.19 12.08
C THR A 157 -3.68 -17.11 12.81
N LYS A 158 -3.24 -18.18 12.15
CA LYS A 158 -2.19 -19.03 12.70
C LYS A 158 -0.84 -18.33 12.60
N HIS A 159 -0.08 -18.39 13.68
CA HIS A 159 1.29 -17.88 13.71
C HIS A 159 2.24 -19.10 13.77
N GLU A 160 2.78 -19.47 12.63
CA GLU A 160 3.67 -20.62 12.48
C GLU A 160 5.13 -20.28 12.74
N ASN A 161 5.48 -19.00 12.56
CA ASN A 161 6.81 -18.48 12.84
C ASN A 161 6.73 -17.14 13.58
N LYS A 162 7.89 -16.66 14.06
CA LYS A 162 7.99 -15.44 14.85
C LYS A 162 7.59 -14.14 14.12
N CYS A 163 7.53 -14.17 12.79
CA CYS A 163 7.19 -13.03 11.97
C CYS A 163 5.72 -12.99 11.57
N ASP A 164 4.98 -14.08 11.81
CA ASP A 164 3.56 -14.13 11.52
C ASP A 164 2.76 -13.24 12.47
N THR A 165 1.82 -12.51 11.91
CA THR A 165 0.90 -11.63 12.63
C THR A 165 -0.47 -11.68 11.99
N ASP A 166 -1.45 -11.13 12.67
CA ASP A 166 -2.69 -10.72 12.04
C ASP A 166 -2.43 -9.53 11.09
N GLY A 167 -3.34 -9.29 10.18
CA GLY A 167 -3.18 -8.26 9.16
C GLY A 167 -4.38 -7.33 9.03
N LYS A 168 -4.10 -6.14 8.53
CA LYS A 168 -5.09 -5.15 8.12
C LYS A 168 -4.71 -4.53 6.79
N SER A 169 -5.70 -4.07 6.06
CA SER A 169 -5.50 -3.34 4.80
C SER A 169 -6.51 -2.21 4.65
N VAL A 170 -6.12 -1.21 3.89
CA VAL A 170 -7.00 -0.13 3.42
C VAL A 170 -6.78 0.02 1.93
N ALA A 171 -7.85 0.10 1.17
CA ALA A 171 -7.80 0.36 -0.27
C ALA A 171 -8.67 1.56 -0.62
N PHE A 172 -8.10 2.49 -1.36
CA PHE A 172 -8.78 3.64 -1.93
C PHE A 172 -8.70 3.55 -3.44
N SER A 173 -9.85 3.42 -4.09
CA SER A 173 -9.95 3.25 -5.53
C SER A 173 -10.62 4.47 -6.17
N PHE A 174 -10.05 4.91 -7.28
CA PHE A 174 -10.43 6.13 -7.99
C PHE A 174 -10.14 5.97 -9.49
N LYS A 175 -10.51 6.96 -10.28
CA LYS A 175 -10.14 7.04 -11.68
C LYS A 175 -9.00 8.04 -11.86
N ASN A 176 -8.00 7.66 -12.66
CA ASN A 176 -6.93 8.57 -13.06
C ASN A 176 -7.38 9.54 -14.17
N ALA A 177 -6.47 10.39 -14.65
CA ALA A 177 -6.78 11.37 -15.70
C ALA A 177 -7.24 10.75 -17.02
N LYS A 178 -6.88 9.49 -17.29
CA LYS A 178 -7.32 8.72 -18.48
C LYS A 178 -8.66 8.02 -18.29
N GLY A 179 -9.23 8.07 -17.08
CA GLY A 179 -10.44 7.34 -16.74
C GLY A 179 -10.22 5.88 -16.36
N ASP A 180 -8.97 5.45 -16.21
CA ASP A 180 -8.64 4.10 -15.76
C ASP A 180 -8.82 3.97 -14.25
N PHE A 181 -9.26 2.79 -13.80
CA PHE A 181 -9.30 2.49 -12.38
C PHE A 181 -7.89 2.30 -11.82
N VAL A 182 -7.63 2.97 -10.70
CA VAL A 182 -6.40 2.86 -9.93
C VAL A 182 -6.76 2.67 -8.47
N SER A 183 -6.01 1.85 -7.77
CA SER A 183 -6.15 1.66 -6.33
C SER A 183 -4.86 1.98 -5.61
N TRP A 184 -4.94 2.84 -4.60
CA TRP A 184 -3.93 2.97 -3.57
C TRP A 184 -4.25 1.95 -2.48
N VAL A 185 -3.26 1.19 -2.06
CA VAL A 185 -3.44 0.13 -1.06
C VAL A 185 -2.33 0.24 -0.02
N VAL A 186 -2.68 0.04 1.23
CA VAL A 186 -1.74 -0.23 2.31
C VAL A 186 -2.11 -1.55 2.97
N TYR A 187 -1.12 -2.37 3.25
CA TYR A 187 -1.26 -3.51 4.16
C TYR A 187 -0.28 -3.36 5.32
N ALA A 188 -0.67 -3.82 6.48
CA ALA A 188 0.09 -3.67 7.69
C ALA A 188 -0.20 -4.81 8.68
N ASN A 189 0.81 -5.15 9.46
CA ASN A 189 0.66 -6.06 10.58
C ASN A 189 -0.21 -5.42 11.67
N THR A 190 -1.06 -6.19 12.31
CA THR A 190 -1.95 -5.71 13.37
C THR A 190 -1.92 -6.63 14.59
N GLY A 191 -2.35 -6.10 15.73
CA GLY A 191 -2.37 -6.85 17.00
C GLY A 191 -1.02 -6.96 17.69
N ILE A 192 -0.05 -6.14 17.31
CA ILE A 192 1.30 -6.11 17.86
C ILE A 192 1.66 -4.73 18.40
N LYS A 193 2.65 -4.68 19.27
CA LYS A 193 3.09 -3.44 19.94
C LYS A 193 3.54 -2.35 18.95
N ASP A 194 4.21 -2.75 17.88
CA ASP A 194 4.78 -1.82 16.89
C ASP A 194 3.79 -1.45 15.76
N GLU A 195 2.54 -1.84 15.88
CA GLU A 195 1.53 -1.62 14.86
C GLU A 195 1.48 -0.16 14.40
N VAL A 196 1.42 0.04 13.09
CA VAL A 196 1.17 1.37 12.51
C VAL A 196 -0.25 1.81 12.89
N PRO A 197 -0.41 2.95 13.58
CA PRO A 197 -1.73 3.43 13.95
C PRO A 197 -2.61 3.69 12.72
N ASN A 198 -3.90 3.41 12.84
CA ASN A 198 -4.87 3.72 11.77
C ASN A 198 -4.86 5.20 11.41
N GLU A 199 -4.61 6.07 12.38
CA GLU A 199 -4.48 7.52 12.17
C GLU A 199 -3.33 7.86 11.20
N THR A 200 -2.19 7.20 11.30
CA THR A 200 -1.07 7.36 10.37
C THR A 200 -1.47 6.92 8.96
N ILE A 201 -2.15 5.79 8.84
CA ILE A 201 -2.66 5.30 7.55
C ILE A 201 -3.63 6.32 6.93
N GLN A 202 -4.53 6.89 7.72
CA GLN A 202 -5.49 7.89 7.26
C GLN A 202 -4.80 9.19 6.81
N LYS A 203 -3.72 9.59 7.47
CA LYS A 203 -2.91 10.76 7.04
C LYS A 203 -2.28 10.52 5.68
N ILE A 204 -1.69 9.35 5.46
CA ILE A 204 -1.09 8.98 4.17
C ILE A 204 -2.18 8.93 3.08
N LEU A 205 -3.29 8.27 3.35
CA LEU A 205 -4.43 8.19 2.43
C LEU A 205 -4.92 9.57 2.00
N GLY A 206 -5.04 10.52 2.93
CA GLY A 206 -5.47 11.88 2.64
C GLY A 206 -4.56 12.63 1.66
N THR A 207 -3.34 12.17 1.44
CA THR A 207 -2.38 12.79 0.53
C THR A 207 -2.41 12.23 -0.90
N VAL A 208 -3.18 11.19 -1.16
CA VAL A 208 -3.27 10.57 -2.50
C VAL A 208 -3.84 11.58 -3.49
N ARG A 209 -3.14 11.74 -4.62
CA ARG A 209 -3.49 12.70 -5.66
C ARG A 209 -3.01 12.25 -7.03
N LEU A 210 -3.54 12.85 -8.06
CA LEU A 210 -3.05 12.66 -9.41
C LEU A 210 -1.81 13.52 -9.65
N ALA A 211 -0.83 12.99 -10.38
CA ALA A 211 0.34 13.75 -10.80
C ALA A 211 -0.10 14.88 -11.75
N GLY A 212 0.51 16.06 -11.59
CA GLY A 212 0.16 17.25 -12.41
C GLY A 212 -1.01 18.07 -11.85
N THR A 213 -1.68 17.63 -10.77
CA THR A 213 -2.62 18.47 -10.02
C THR A 213 -1.86 19.33 -9.03
N THR A 214 -2.04 20.65 -9.11
CA THR A 214 -1.57 21.57 -8.06
C THR A 214 -2.46 21.38 -6.83
N PRO A 215 -1.89 21.35 -5.62
CA PRO A 215 -2.69 21.29 -4.41
C PRO A 215 -3.54 22.54 -4.22
#